data_63cafe284abf50cee97fed0c771ce273
#
_entry.id   63cafe284abf50cee97fed0c771ce273
#
_cell.length_a   1.000
_cell.length_b   1.000
_cell.length_c   1.000
_cell.angle_alpha   90.00
_cell.angle_beta   90.00
_cell.angle_gamma   90.00
#
_symmetry.space_group_name_H-M   'P 1'
#
loop_
_entity.id
_entity.type
_entity.pdbx_description
1 polymer ?
#
loop_
_entity_poly.entity_id
_entity_poly.type
_entity_poly.pdbx_seq_one_letter_code
_entity_poly.pdbx_strand_id
1 'polypeptide(L)'
;NALNQTNLWKFSITGDLPIILVEINQTESTKFVEEILKAYEYFKTRAIFMDIVIINREKDKYKSIINHKIERELYRMNTLYNFHSTPGKVYVIDSNDVNPEEDILFNMVARLRFDTKKDRSLEESINRLQEENKMGSYERNIVDRAKKVENFNEDLEFFNGYGGFTKDGREYVITNPDTPTPWSNIIANKKFGSIVTNNECGFTYAYNSQMFKITSWTNDIVLNDKSEGIKINGVQVDPKIA
;
A
#
# COMPACT_ATOMS: atom_id res chain seq x y z
N ASN A 1 -0.11 -17.67 -16.20
CA ASN A 1 1.02 -17.21 -15.38
C ASN A 1 0.45 -16.20 -14.37
N ALA A 2 0.75 -16.41 -13.06
CA ALA A 2 0.35 -15.44 -12.04
C ALA A 2 1.14 -14.14 -12.25
N LEU A 3 0.44 -13.01 -12.27
CA LEU A 3 1.07 -11.69 -12.29
C LEU A 3 1.88 -11.51 -11.00
N ASN A 4 3.08 -10.98 -11.12
CA ASN A 4 3.95 -10.72 -9.99
C ASN A 4 4.84 -9.50 -10.27
N GLN A 5 5.64 -9.09 -9.29
CA GLN A 5 6.52 -7.92 -9.39
C GLN A 5 7.49 -8.02 -10.58
N THR A 6 7.92 -9.23 -10.98
CA THR A 6 8.86 -9.39 -12.09
C THR A 6 8.27 -8.94 -13.43
N ASN A 7 6.95 -8.87 -13.56
CA ASN A 7 6.29 -8.33 -14.75
C ASN A 7 6.52 -6.82 -14.91
N LEU A 8 6.84 -6.09 -13.81
CA LEU A 8 7.23 -4.68 -13.86
C LEU A 8 8.64 -4.48 -14.41
N TRP A 9 9.51 -5.46 -14.28
CA TRP A 9 10.92 -5.37 -14.72
C TRP A 9 11.06 -5.21 -16.23
N LYS A 10 10.11 -5.72 -17.01
CA LYS A 10 10.01 -5.44 -18.45
C LYS A 10 10.04 -3.94 -18.75
N PHE A 11 9.47 -3.13 -17.86
CA PHE A 11 9.40 -1.68 -17.96
C PHE A 11 10.52 -0.97 -17.17
N SER A 12 11.53 -1.73 -16.70
CA SER A 12 12.64 -1.25 -15.86
C SER A 12 12.20 -0.71 -14.50
N ILE A 13 11.00 -1.08 -14.02
CA ILE A 13 10.44 -0.69 -12.74
C ILE A 13 10.76 -1.79 -11.73
N THR A 14 11.45 -1.45 -10.63
CA THR A 14 11.82 -2.42 -9.59
C THR A 14 10.64 -2.81 -8.71
N GLY A 15 9.71 -1.89 -8.48
CA GLY A 15 8.57 -2.08 -7.59
C GLY A 15 8.90 -1.94 -6.10
N ASP A 16 10.09 -1.42 -5.76
CA ASP A 16 10.51 -1.22 -4.37
C ASP A 16 9.93 0.05 -3.76
N LEU A 17 9.57 1.02 -4.60
CA LEU A 17 9.01 2.29 -4.20
C LEU A 17 7.48 2.34 -4.45
N PRO A 18 6.75 3.18 -3.71
CA PRO A 18 5.35 3.45 -4.03
C PRO A 18 5.20 3.97 -5.46
N ILE A 19 4.24 3.41 -6.20
CA ILE A 19 3.98 3.78 -7.58
C ILE A 19 2.77 4.72 -7.64
N ILE A 20 2.93 5.84 -8.35
CA ILE A 20 1.84 6.71 -8.78
C ILE A 20 1.61 6.46 -10.27
N LEU A 21 0.42 5.99 -10.62
CA LEU A 21 0.02 5.74 -12.00
C LEU A 21 -0.74 6.94 -12.56
N VAL A 22 -0.31 7.39 -13.74
CA VAL A 22 -0.94 8.51 -14.47
C VAL A 22 -1.29 8.05 -15.88
N GLU A 23 -2.57 8.05 -16.21
CA GLU A 23 -3.04 7.69 -17.54
C GLU A 23 -3.38 8.95 -18.33
N ILE A 24 -2.66 9.18 -19.44
CA ILE A 24 -2.88 10.31 -20.33
C ILE A 24 -3.72 9.85 -21.52
N ASN A 25 -4.84 10.50 -21.70
CA ASN A 25 -5.79 10.15 -22.77
C ASN A 25 -5.93 11.23 -23.86
N GLN A 26 -5.44 12.46 -23.61
CA GLN A 26 -5.57 13.60 -24.52
C GLN A 26 -4.37 14.55 -24.40
N THR A 27 -4.04 15.22 -25.49
CA THR A 27 -2.90 16.16 -25.56
C THR A 27 -3.04 17.35 -24.61
N GLU A 28 -4.27 17.81 -24.34
CA GLU A 28 -4.55 18.93 -23.44
C GLU A 28 -4.24 18.59 -21.97
N SER A 29 -4.16 17.31 -21.64
CA SER A 29 -3.88 16.83 -20.29
C SER A 29 -2.42 17.01 -19.84
N THR A 30 -1.54 17.54 -20.71
CA THR A 30 -0.13 17.76 -20.36
C THR A 30 0.06 18.73 -19.18
N LYS A 31 -0.84 19.70 -18.99
CA LYS A 31 -0.79 20.61 -17.83
C LYS A 31 -0.93 19.85 -16.51
N PHE A 32 -1.85 18.90 -16.45
CA PHE A 32 -2.03 18.06 -15.26
C PHE A 32 -0.78 17.23 -14.96
N VAL A 33 -0.14 16.69 -15.99
CA VAL A 33 1.14 15.96 -15.83
C VAL A 33 2.24 16.87 -15.33
N GLU A 34 2.31 18.11 -15.83
CA GLU A 34 3.26 19.12 -15.33
C GLU A 34 3.05 19.42 -13.84
N GLU A 35 1.79 19.48 -13.36
CA GLU A 35 1.48 19.65 -11.94
C GLU A 35 1.97 18.45 -11.12
N ILE A 36 1.74 17.21 -11.59
CA ILE A 36 2.23 16.01 -10.93
C ILE A 36 3.76 15.98 -10.88
N LEU A 37 4.44 16.35 -11.98
CA LEU A 37 5.90 16.40 -12.03
C LEU A 37 6.47 17.46 -11.08
N LYS A 38 5.83 18.62 -10.94
CA LYS A 38 6.19 19.63 -9.94
C LYS A 38 6.02 19.12 -8.51
N ALA A 39 4.93 18.41 -8.24
CA ALA A 39 4.74 17.78 -6.93
C ALA A 39 5.81 16.71 -6.66
N TYR A 40 6.14 15.88 -7.65
CA TYR A 40 7.21 14.90 -7.57
C TYR A 40 8.57 15.55 -7.27
N GLU A 41 8.91 16.65 -7.97
CA GLU A 41 10.11 17.45 -7.72
C GLU A 41 10.16 17.91 -6.26
N TYR A 42 9.07 18.48 -5.75
CA TYR A 42 8.96 18.90 -4.35
C TYR A 42 9.17 17.75 -3.39
N PHE A 43 8.53 16.61 -3.61
CA PHE A 43 8.69 15.43 -2.73
C PHE A 43 10.12 14.90 -2.74
N LYS A 44 10.77 14.85 -3.90
CA LYS A 44 12.18 14.46 -4.01
C LYS A 44 13.12 15.35 -3.20
N THR A 45 12.90 16.66 -3.20
CA THR A 45 13.68 17.61 -2.39
C THR A 45 13.48 17.39 -0.88
N ARG A 46 12.39 16.74 -0.49
CA ARG A 46 12.06 16.37 0.89
C ARG A 46 12.44 14.94 1.26
N ALA A 47 13.22 14.26 0.40
CA ALA A 47 13.60 12.86 0.55
C ALA A 47 12.40 11.89 0.64
N ILE A 48 11.26 12.25 0.03
CA ILE A 48 10.10 11.37 -0.14
C ILE A 48 10.20 10.78 -1.55
N PHE A 49 10.51 9.49 -1.62
CA PHE A 49 10.78 8.81 -2.89
C PHE A 49 9.61 7.96 -3.33
N MET A 50 9.30 8.03 -4.62
CA MET A 50 8.26 7.26 -5.29
C MET A 50 8.60 7.10 -6.76
N ASP A 51 8.00 6.14 -7.42
CA ASP A 51 8.04 5.99 -8.87
C ASP A 51 6.77 6.58 -9.48
N ILE A 52 6.90 7.34 -10.56
CA ILE A 52 5.76 7.79 -11.37
C ILE A 52 5.75 6.98 -12.65
N VAL A 53 4.64 6.33 -12.93
CA VAL A 53 4.42 5.60 -14.18
C VAL A 53 3.36 6.34 -14.98
N ILE A 54 3.76 6.86 -16.13
CA ILE A 54 2.88 7.59 -17.04
C ILE A 54 2.58 6.68 -18.23
N ILE A 55 1.32 6.25 -18.38
CA ILE A 55 0.88 5.47 -19.54
C ILE A 55 0.19 6.41 -20.53
N ASN A 56 0.77 6.55 -21.71
CA ASN A 56 0.20 7.33 -22.80
C ASN A 56 -0.81 6.47 -23.58
N ARG A 57 -2.10 6.76 -23.41
CA ARG A 57 -3.22 6.06 -24.06
C ARG A 57 -3.78 6.79 -25.28
N GLU A 58 -3.10 7.83 -25.75
CA GLU A 58 -3.53 8.55 -26.95
C GLU A 58 -3.45 7.63 -28.19
N LYS A 59 -4.53 7.60 -28.94
CA LYS A 59 -4.64 6.71 -30.10
C LYS A 59 -4.03 7.28 -31.40
N ASP A 60 -3.77 8.58 -31.42
CA ASP A 60 -3.34 9.26 -32.62
C ASP A 60 -1.83 9.31 -32.82
N LYS A 61 -1.43 9.59 -34.08
CA LYS A 61 -0.03 9.75 -34.50
C LYS A 61 0.76 10.87 -33.76
N TYR A 62 0.07 11.63 -32.88
CA TYR A 62 0.64 12.71 -32.08
C TYR A 62 1.23 12.26 -30.73
N LYS A 63 1.31 10.96 -30.49
CA LYS A 63 1.94 10.39 -29.27
C LYS A 63 3.32 10.98 -28.98
N SER A 64 4.07 11.29 -30.02
CA SER A 64 5.38 11.93 -29.91
C SER A 64 5.34 13.31 -29.24
N ILE A 65 4.28 14.08 -29.43
CA ILE A 65 4.17 15.44 -28.86
C ILE A 65 4.04 15.40 -27.34
N ILE A 66 3.22 14.49 -26.80
CA ILE A 66 3.08 14.32 -25.36
C ILE A 66 4.39 13.83 -24.77
N ASN A 67 4.96 12.77 -25.35
CA ASN A 67 6.22 12.22 -24.87
C ASN A 67 7.34 13.28 -24.88
N HIS A 68 7.49 14.04 -25.96
CA HIS A 68 8.49 15.12 -26.03
C HIS A 68 8.26 16.23 -24.98
N LYS A 69 7.01 16.58 -24.68
CA LYS A 69 6.73 17.56 -23.63
C LYS A 69 7.15 17.04 -22.26
N ILE A 70 6.81 15.78 -21.96
CA ILE A 70 7.19 15.14 -20.69
C ILE A 70 8.71 15.01 -20.61
N GLU A 71 9.38 14.52 -21.64
CA GLU A 71 10.83 14.39 -21.70
C GLU A 71 11.54 15.73 -21.49
N ARG A 72 11.02 16.81 -22.06
CA ARG A 72 11.56 18.15 -21.85
C ARG A 72 11.47 18.59 -20.38
N GLU A 73 10.35 18.33 -19.71
CA GLU A 73 10.21 18.64 -18.29
C GLU A 73 11.12 17.77 -17.42
N LEU A 74 11.25 16.48 -17.73
CA LEU A 74 12.16 15.57 -17.03
C LEU A 74 13.63 16.02 -17.22
N TYR A 75 14.00 16.43 -18.43
CA TYR A 75 15.34 16.95 -18.69
C TYR A 75 15.61 18.22 -17.86
N ARG A 76 14.65 19.14 -17.81
CA ARG A 76 14.74 20.36 -17.00
C ARG A 76 14.96 20.03 -15.52
N MET A 77 14.15 19.12 -14.97
CA MET A 77 14.25 18.72 -13.56
C MET A 77 15.60 18.08 -13.25
N ASN A 78 16.05 17.17 -14.10
CA ASN A 78 17.34 16.50 -13.93
C ASN A 78 18.52 17.47 -14.01
N THR A 79 18.44 18.47 -14.88
CA THR A 79 19.50 19.49 -15.03
C THR A 79 19.57 20.41 -13.81
N LEU A 80 18.43 20.80 -13.26
CA LEU A 80 18.37 21.73 -12.12
C LEU A 80 18.75 21.07 -10.78
N TYR A 81 18.36 19.82 -10.57
CA TYR A 81 18.40 19.17 -9.25
C TYR A 81 19.28 17.93 -9.18
N ASN A 82 19.89 17.52 -10.30
CA ASN A 82 20.71 16.30 -10.38
C ASN A 82 20.02 15.04 -9.78
N PHE A 83 18.77 14.82 -10.14
CA PHE A 83 17.95 13.73 -9.59
C PHE A 83 18.37 12.33 -10.06
N HIS A 84 19.38 12.19 -10.92
CA HIS A 84 19.86 10.89 -11.38
C HIS A 84 20.40 9.98 -10.27
N SER A 85 20.94 10.57 -9.21
CA SER A 85 21.55 9.85 -8.09
C SER A 85 20.58 9.54 -6.95
N THR A 86 19.34 10.05 -7.01
CA THR A 86 18.34 9.83 -5.95
C THR A 86 17.35 8.72 -6.31
N PRO A 87 16.83 7.96 -5.35
CA PRO A 87 15.79 6.96 -5.60
C PRO A 87 14.53 7.57 -6.24
N GLY A 88 13.77 6.74 -6.94
CA GLY A 88 12.54 7.14 -7.62
C GLY A 88 12.78 7.71 -9.01
N LYS A 89 11.97 7.25 -9.96
CA LYS A 89 12.06 7.61 -11.38
C LYS A 89 10.68 7.90 -11.95
N VAL A 90 10.69 8.56 -13.11
CA VAL A 90 9.50 8.73 -13.95
C VAL A 90 9.65 7.85 -15.18
N TYR A 91 8.69 6.98 -15.38
CA TYR A 91 8.62 6.05 -16.51
C TYR A 91 7.51 6.51 -17.44
N VAL A 92 7.82 6.64 -18.71
CA VAL A 92 6.84 6.97 -19.77
C VAL A 92 6.67 5.73 -20.64
N ILE A 93 5.47 5.19 -20.65
CA ILE A 93 5.15 3.93 -21.32
C ILE A 93 4.07 4.18 -22.38
N ASP A 94 4.27 3.65 -23.59
CA ASP A 94 3.23 3.64 -24.61
C ASP A 94 2.20 2.54 -24.27
N SER A 95 0.92 2.87 -24.39
CA SER A 95 -0.14 1.88 -24.15
C SER A 95 -0.09 0.64 -25.08
N ASN A 96 0.58 0.75 -26.22
CA ASN A 96 0.77 -0.40 -27.13
C ASN A 96 1.79 -1.42 -26.59
N ASP A 97 2.66 -0.99 -25.66
CA ASP A 97 3.65 -1.86 -25.03
C ASP A 97 3.11 -2.57 -23.79
N VAL A 98 1.88 -2.22 -23.38
CA VAL A 98 1.21 -2.74 -22.18
C VAL A 98 0.11 -3.71 -22.61
N ASN A 99 0.24 -4.97 -22.23
CA ASN A 99 -0.84 -5.94 -22.46
C ASN A 99 -1.94 -5.84 -21.38
N PRO A 100 -3.12 -6.45 -21.58
CA PRO A 100 -4.24 -6.36 -20.62
C PRO A 100 -3.91 -6.87 -19.22
N GLU A 101 -3.06 -7.88 -19.09
CA GLU A 101 -2.65 -8.42 -17.79
C GLU A 101 -1.72 -7.45 -17.07
N GLU A 102 -0.78 -6.84 -17.79
CA GLU A 102 0.12 -5.81 -17.28
C GLU A 102 -0.64 -4.54 -16.87
N ASP A 103 -1.70 -4.20 -17.61
CA ASP A 103 -2.58 -3.09 -17.27
C ASP A 103 -3.29 -3.32 -15.92
N ILE A 104 -3.80 -4.52 -15.71
CA ILE A 104 -4.36 -4.93 -14.41
C ILE A 104 -3.28 -4.83 -13.32
N LEU A 105 -2.06 -5.28 -13.60
CA LEU A 105 -0.96 -5.22 -12.64
C LEU A 105 -0.65 -3.76 -12.24
N PHE A 106 -0.48 -2.84 -13.20
CA PHE A 106 -0.26 -1.43 -12.89
C PHE A 106 -1.37 -0.86 -12.02
N ASN A 107 -2.62 -1.20 -12.33
CA ASN A 107 -3.77 -0.77 -11.54
C ASN A 107 -3.79 -1.35 -10.11
N MET A 108 -3.26 -2.55 -9.91
CA MET A 108 -3.19 -3.20 -8.59
C MET A 108 -2.04 -2.67 -7.73
N VAL A 109 -0.87 -2.40 -8.31
CA VAL A 109 0.31 -1.98 -7.56
C VAL A 109 0.37 -0.48 -7.28
N ALA A 110 -0.37 0.32 -8.05
CA ALA A 110 -0.40 1.76 -7.88
C ALA A 110 -1.03 2.16 -6.55
N ARG A 111 -0.33 2.99 -5.78
CA ARG A 111 -0.84 3.60 -4.54
C ARG A 111 -1.81 4.74 -4.80
N LEU A 112 -1.56 5.50 -5.85
CA LEU A 112 -2.43 6.56 -6.35
C LEU A 112 -2.58 6.39 -7.85
N ARG A 113 -3.77 6.69 -8.35
CA ARG A 113 -4.09 6.62 -9.77
C ARG A 113 -4.79 7.89 -10.20
N PHE A 114 -4.29 8.46 -11.29
CA PHE A 114 -4.88 9.60 -11.96
C PHE A 114 -5.22 9.24 -13.40
N ASP A 115 -6.45 9.52 -13.79
CA ASP A 115 -6.94 9.35 -15.16
C ASP A 115 -7.33 10.72 -15.71
N THR A 116 -6.60 11.22 -16.69
CA THR A 116 -6.84 12.56 -17.25
C THR A 116 -8.19 12.74 -17.96
N LYS A 117 -8.97 11.66 -18.11
CA LYS A 117 -10.39 11.79 -18.49
C LYS A 117 -11.25 12.34 -17.37
N LYS A 118 -10.87 12.08 -16.12
CA LYS A 118 -11.62 12.45 -14.91
C LYS A 118 -10.95 13.56 -14.12
N ASP A 119 -9.62 13.54 -14.13
CA ASP A 119 -8.76 14.39 -13.32
C ASP A 119 -8.28 15.58 -14.14
N ARG A 120 -8.74 16.77 -13.81
CA ARG A 120 -8.42 18.01 -14.55
C ARG A 120 -7.33 18.84 -13.88
N SER A 121 -7.25 18.76 -12.55
CA SER A 121 -6.21 19.38 -11.74
C SER A 121 -5.83 18.50 -10.58
N LEU A 122 -4.63 18.69 -10.05
CA LEU A 122 -4.14 17.92 -8.89
C LEU A 122 -4.98 18.21 -7.65
N GLU A 123 -5.41 19.45 -7.46
CA GLU A 123 -6.25 19.87 -6.33
C GLU A 123 -7.63 19.17 -6.34
N GLU A 124 -8.32 19.18 -7.47
CA GLU A 124 -9.62 18.49 -7.61
C GLU A 124 -9.46 16.98 -7.38
N SER A 125 -8.40 16.39 -7.93
CA SER A 125 -8.12 14.96 -7.78
C SER A 125 -7.83 14.56 -6.34
N ILE A 126 -7.07 15.37 -5.60
CA ILE A 126 -6.79 15.14 -4.17
C ILE A 126 -8.07 15.27 -3.36
N ASN A 127 -8.89 16.28 -3.61
CA ASN A 127 -10.16 16.48 -2.91
C ASN A 127 -11.10 15.28 -3.14
N ARG A 128 -11.21 14.80 -4.36
CA ARG A 128 -11.99 13.60 -4.69
C ARG A 128 -11.48 12.36 -3.94
N LEU A 129 -10.17 12.12 -3.96
CA LEU A 129 -9.56 10.99 -3.25
C LEU A 129 -9.76 11.09 -1.73
N GLN A 130 -9.74 12.30 -1.18
CA GLN A 130 -10.04 12.51 0.24
C GLN A 130 -11.51 12.24 0.57
N GLU A 131 -12.43 12.60 -0.31
CA GLU A 131 -13.85 12.30 -0.14
C GLU A 131 -14.13 10.80 -0.25
N GLU A 132 -13.55 10.13 -1.25
CA GLU A 132 -13.63 8.68 -1.41
C GLU A 132 -13.07 7.95 -0.17
N ASN A 133 -11.95 8.42 0.38
CA ASN A 133 -11.38 7.89 1.60
C ASN A 133 -12.22 8.19 2.85
N LYS A 134 -12.92 9.33 2.92
CA LYS A 134 -13.87 9.61 4.01
C LYS A 134 -15.06 8.66 4.00
N MET A 135 -15.54 8.26 2.84
CA MET A 135 -16.59 7.23 2.74
C MET A 135 -16.11 5.84 3.18
N GLY A 136 -14.80 5.59 3.09
CA GLY A 136 -14.15 4.37 3.59
C GLY A 136 -13.47 4.51 4.95
N SER A 137 -13.44 5.72 5.53
CA SER A 137 -12.89 5.91 6.87
C SER A 137 -13.87 5.31 7.88
N TYR A 138 -13.66 4.05 8.22
CA TYR A 138 -14.07 3.60 9.54
C TYR A 138 -13.50 4.61 10.53
N GLU A 139 -14.36 5.23 11.36
CA GLU A 139 -13.88 5.98 12.49
C GLU A 139 -12.84 5.09 13.17
N ARG A 140 -11.62 5.57 13.26
CA ARG A 140 -10.63 4.94 14.13
C ARG A 140 -11.17 5.19 15.55
N ASN A 141 -12.10 4.35 15.96
CA ASN A 141 -12.38 4.23 17.36
C ASN A 141 -11.04 3.81 17.95
N ILE A 142 -10.45 4.68 18.74
CA ILE A 142 -9.37 4.31 19.64
C ILE A 142 -9.99 3.22 20.51
N VAL A 143 -9.83 1.98 20.08
CA VAL A 143 -10.29 0.82 20.85
C VAL A 143 -9.38 0.83 22.06
N ASP A 144 -9.98 0.91 23.23
CA ASP A 144 -9.27 0.72 24.49
C ASP A 144 -8.37 -0.52 24.36
N ARG A 145 -7.15 -0.42 24.91
CA ARG A 145 -6.21 -1.54 24.94
C ARG A 145 -6.96 -2.81 25.31
N ALA A 146 -6.63 -3.92 24.65
CA ALA A 146 -7.26 -5.20 24.89
C ALA A 146 -7.38 -5.43 26.42
N LYS A 147 -8.60 -5.58 26.89
CA LYS A 147 -8.84 -5.71 28.35
C LYS A 147 -8.18 -7.00 28.80
N LYS A 148 -7.42 -6.89 29.89
CA LYS A 148 -6.92 -8.08 30.57
C LYS A 148 -8.09 -9.03 30.82
N VAL A 149 -7.94 -10.29 30.43
CA VAL A 149 -8.95 -11.32 30.67
C VAL A 149 -9.03 -11.54 32.17
N GLU A 150 -10.01 -10.90 32.80
CA GLU A 150 -10.33 -11.15 34.20
C GLU A 150 -11.05 -12.51 34.26
N ASN A 151 -10.50 -13.45 35.05
CA ASN A 151 -11.04 -14.78 35.32
C ASN A 151 -10.79 -15.89 34.27
N PHE A 152 -9.58 -15.98 33.73
CA PHE A 152 -9.16 -17.22 33.13
C PHE A 152 -8.83 -18.23 34.27
N ASN A 153 -9.70 -19.23 34.49
CA ASN A 153 -9.62 -20.17 35.63
C ASN A 153 -8.92 -21.50 35.26
N GLU A 154 -8.27 -21.60 34.12
CA GLU A 154 -7.53 -22.79 33.74
C GLU A 154 -6.07 -22.72 34.19
N ASP A 155 -5.58 -23.83 34.78
CA ASP A 155 -4.15 -23.98 35.07
C ASP A 155 -3.39 -24.11 33.74
N LEU A 156 -2.61 -23.09 33.38
CA LEU A 156 -1.77 -23.12 32.20
C LEU A 156 -0.40 -23.71 32.50
N GLU A 157 0.08 -24.59 31.60
CA GLU A 157 1.42 -25.12 31.68
C GLU A 157 2.44 -24.10 31.11
N PHE A 158 3.66 -24.08 31.65
CA PHE A 158 4.75 -23.20 31.27
C PHE A 158 4.36 -21.71 31.26
N PHE A 159 3.56 -21.30 32.23
CA PHE A 159 3.13 -19.92 32.38
C PHE A 159 4.32 -18.99 32.59
N ASN A 160 4.43 -17.92 31.76
CA ASN A 160 5.56 -16.99 31.76
C ASN A 160 5.23 -15.57 32.26
N GLY A 161 4.05 -15.39 32.87
CA GLY A 161 3.55 -14.07 33.34
C GLY A 161 2.63 -13.37 32.34
N TYR A 162 2.60 -13.78 31.08
CA TYR A 162 1.73 -13.24 30.02
C TYR A 162 0.77 -14.28 29.47
N GLY A 163 1.17 -15.54 29.46
CA GLY A 163 0.38 -16.66 28.96
C GLY A 163 1.06 -17.99 29.18
N GLY A 164 0.41 -19.07 28.76
CA GLY A 164 0.88 -20.43 28.86
C GLY A 164 0.08 -21.37 27.96
N PHE A 165 0.48 -22.63 27.92
CA PHE A 165 -0.19 -23.68 27.17
C PHE A 165 -1.37 -24.29 27.97
N THR A 166 -2.41 -24.64 27.25
CA THR A 166 -3.44 -25.52 27.81
C THR A 166 -2.85 -26.90 28.16
N LYS A 167 -3.47 -27.61 29.10
CA LYS A 167 -3.00 -28.97 29.55
C LYS A 167 -2.88 -29.98 28.42
N ASP A 168 -3.66 -29.83 27.36
CA ASP A 168 -3.59 -30.71 26.19
C ASP A 168 -2.54 -30.25 25.18
N GLY A 169 -1.87 -29.10 25.41
CA GLY A 169 -0.81 -28.55 24.58
C GLY A 169 -1.25 -28.03 23.23
N ARG A 170 -2.57 -27.91 22.99
CA ARG A 170 -3.09 -27.50 21.68
C ARG A 170 -3.17 -25.98 21.49
N GLU A 171 -3.35 -25.25 22.58
CA GLU A 171 -3.56 -23.84 22.56
C GLU A 171 -2.54 -23.12 23.45
N TYR A 172 -2.11 -21.94 23.02
CA TYR A 172 -1.36 -21.02 23.83
C TYR A 172 -2.26 -19.83 24.20
N VAL A 173 -2.56 -19.68 25.46
CA VAL A 173 -3.49 -18.65 25.95
C VAL A 173 -2.71 -17.46 26.49
N ILE A 174 -2.95 -16.28 25.91
CA ILE A 174 -2.38 -15.02 26.38
C ILE A 174 -3.40 -14.38 27.33
N THR A 175 -3.06 -14.32 28.62
CA THR A 175 -3.92 -13.74 29.66
C THR A 175 -3.63 -12.27 29.91
N ASN A 176 -2.43 -11.80 29.55
CA ASN A 176 -2.02 -10.43 29.63
C ASN A 176 -1.58 -9.92 28.25
N PRO A 177 -2.36 -9.08 27.59
CA PRO A 177 -2.03 -8.57 26.24
C PRO A 177 -0.86 -7.57 26.23
N ASP A 178 -0.47 -7.01 27.38
CA ASP A 178 0.68 -6.09 27.50
C ASP A 178 2.02 -6.84 27.43
N THR A 179 2.21 -7.62 26.38
CA THR A 179 3.45 -8.35 26.13
C THR A 179 4.57 -7.38 25.74
N PRO A 180 5.87 -7.72 26.03
CA PRO A 180 7.01 -6.85 25.74
C PRO A 180 7.16 -6.49 24.25
N THR A 181 6.71 -7.37 23.37
CA THR A 181 6.62 -7.17 21.92
C THR A 181 5.32 -7.81 21.45
N PRO A 182 4.74 -7.39 20.32
CA PRO A 182 3.58 -8.07 19.75
C PRO A 182 3.87 -9.53 19.46
N TRP A 183 3.14 -10.44 20.11
CA TRP A 183 3.20 -11.84 19.80
C TRP A 183 2.28 -12.15 18.65
N SER A 184 2.78 -12.85 17.66
CA SER A 184 2.07 -13.05 16.40
C SER A 184 1.86 -14.53 16.07
N ASN A 185 0.72 -14.81 15.45
CA ASN A 185 0.43 -16.11 14.84
C ASN A 185 0.25 -15.90 13.33
N ILE A 186 0.77 -16.85 12.54
CA ILE A 186 0.69 -16.82 11.08
C ILE A 186 -0.29 -17.90 10.64
N ILE A 187 -1.41 -17.46 10.06
CA ILE A 187 -2.43 -18.33 9.49
C ILE A 187 -2.29 -18.23 7.96
N ALA A 188 -1.78 -19.27 7.32
CA ALA A 188 -1.47 -19.18 5.90
C ALA A 188 -1.67 -20.49 5.14
N ASN A 189 -1.96 -20.36 3.86
CA ASN A 189 -1.88 -21.40 2.86
C ASN A 189 -1.00 -20.94 1.69
N LYS A 190 -0.89 -21.74 0.62
CA LYS A 190 -0.02 -21.41 -0.52
C LYS A 190 -0.36 -20.12 -1.27
N LYS A 191 -1.58 -19.58 -1.12
CA LYS A 191 -2.07 -18.43 -1.91
C LYS A 191 -2.40 -17.23 -1.05
N PHE A 192 -2.65 -17.41 0.22
CA PHE A 192 -3.19 -16.39 1.09
C PHE A 192 -2.71 -16.60 2.51
N GLY A 193 -2.43 -15.54 3.23
CA GLY A 193 -2.05 -15.59 4.62
C GLY A 193 -2.43 -14.32 5.37
N SER A 194 -2.56 -14.47 6.66
CA SER A 194 -2.77 -13.39 7.61
C SER A 194 -1.84 -13.55 8.80
N ILE A 195 -1.28 -12.46 9.28
CA ILE A 195 -0.59 -12.39 10.56
C ILE A 195 -1.56 -11.75 11.55
N VAL A 196 -1.76 -12.43 12.66
CA VAL A 196 -2.62 -11.95 13.76
C VAL A 196 -1.75 -11.75 14.99
N THR A 197 -1.92 -10.64 15.70
CA THR A 197 -1.17 -10.34 16.91
C THR A 197 -2.08 -10.29 18.14
N ASN A 198 -1.49 -10.39 19.33
CA ASN A 198 -2.21 -10.27 20.60
C ASN A 198 -2.80 -8.88 20.86
N ASN A 199 -2.38 -7.88 20.08
CA ASN A 199 -2.84 -6.49 20.18
C ASN A 199 -3.82 -6.11 19.07
N GLU A 200 -4.61 -7.07 18.56
CA GLU A 200 -5.67 -6.89 17.56
C GLU A 200 -5.20 -6.63 16.12
N CYS A 201 -3.93 -6.68 15.82
CA CYS A 201 -3.50 -6.30 14.49
C CYS A 201 -2.44 -7.16 13.89
N GLY A 202 -2.57 -7.27 12.65
CA GLY A 202 -1.66 -7.89 11.75
C GLY A 202 -1.89 -7.35 10.36
N PHE A 203 -1.60 -8.13 9.38
CA PHE A 203 -1.90 -7.81 7.99
C PHE A 203 -2.21 -9.07 7.20
N THR A 204 -2.96 -8.87 6.15
CA THR A 204 -3.32 -9.91 5.20
C THR A 204 -2.50 -9.77 3.93
N TYR A 205 -2.08 -10.87 3.36
CA TYR A 205 -1.26 -10.90 2.15
C TYR A 205 -1.67 -12.03 1.21
N ALA A 206 -1.37 -11.86 -0.08
CA ALA A 206 -1.52 -12.89 -1.09
C ALA A 206 -0.14 -13.39 -1.54
N TYR A 207 0.08 -14.69 -1.61
CA TYR A 207 1.30 -15.38 -2.06
C TYR A 207 2.58 -15.03 -1.30
N ASN A 208 2.89 -13.75 -1.11
CA ASN A 208 4.15 -13.29 -0.49
C ASN A 208 3.86 -12.15 0.49
N SER A 209 4.24 -12.34 1.75
CA SER A 209 3.96 -11.41 2.85
C SER A 209 4.70 -10.05 2.72
N GLN A 210 5.78 -9.99 1.98
CA GLN A 210 6.52 -8.75 1.78
C GLN A 210 6.02 -7.99 0.55
N MET A 211 5.75 -8.71 -0.54
CA MET A 211 5.51 -8.12 -1.86
C MET A 211 4.04 -7.88 -2.17
N PHE A 212 3.14 -8.65 -1.57
CA PHE A 212 1.71 -8.60 -1.84
C PHE A 212 0.87 -8.44 -0.58
N LYS A 213 1.18 -7.40 0.20
CA LYS A 213 0.33 -7.02 1.32
C LYS A 213 -0.99 -6.45 0.79
N ILE A 214 -2.10 -7.01 1.24
CA ILE A 214 -3.45 -6.52 0.93
C ILE A 214 -3.81 -5.39 1.87
N THR A 215 -3.44 -5.51 3.15
CA THR A 215 -3.63 -4.49 4.17
C THR A 215 -2.28 -3.92 4.61
N SER A 216 -2.27 -2.68 5.03
CA SER A 216 -1.04 -2.00 5.46
C SER A 216 -0.60 -2.48 6.85
N TRP A 217 0.70 -2.57 7.05
CA TRP A 217 1.31 -2.83 8.34
C TRP A 217 2.69 -2.17 8.42
N THR A 218 2.92 -1.38 9.44
CA THR A 218 4.14 -0.59 9.58
C THR A 218 5.28 -1.34 10.23
N ASN A 219 5.00 -2.47 10.90
CA ASN A 219 5.95 -3.20 11.72
C ASN A 219 6.63 -2.32 12.79
N ASP A 220 5.92 -1.32 13.27
CA ASP A 220 6.38 -0.45 14.34
C ASP A 220 5.92 -1.02 15.68
N ILE A 221 6.88 -1.47 16.48
CA ILE A 221 6.63 -2.10 17.78
C ILE A 221 6.05 -1.08 18.78
N VAL A 222 6.37 0.19 18.62
CA VAL A 222 5.94 1.25 19.55
C VAL A 222 4.56 1.76 19.22
N LEU A 223 4.32 2.06 17.94
CA LEU A 223 3.02 2.57 17.49
C LEU A 223 1.97 1.47 17.41
N ASN A 224 2.40 0.24 17.06
CA ASN A 224 1.55 -0.95 16.90
C ASN A 224 0.18 -0.60 16.28
N ASP A 225 0.22 0.03 15.10
CA ASP A 225 -0.97 0.52 14.42
C ASP A 225 -1.93 -0.62 14.09
N LYS A 226 -3.17 -0.49 14.57
CA LYS A 226 -4.25 -1.44 14.26
C LYS A 226 -4.65 -1.29 12.80
N SER A 227 -4.21 -2.21 11.95
CA SER A 227 -4.44 -2.14 10.50
C SER A 227 -5.69 -2.91 10.06
N GLU A 228 -6.12 -3.91 10.81
CA GLU A 228 -7.28 -4.75 10.50
C GLU A 228 -8.20 -4.88 11.71
N GLY A 229 -9.48 -5.00 11.46
CA GLY A 229 -10.48 -5.28 12.46
C GLY A 229 -11.68 -6.01 11.85
N ILE A 230 -12.31 -6.90 12.58
CA ILE A 230 -13.51 -7.61 12.15
C ILE A 230 -14.70 -7.04 12.88
N LYS A 231 -15.72 -6.60 12.14
CA LYS A 231 -17.01 -6.19 12.72
C LYS A 231 -18.11 -7.14 12.28
N ILE A 232 -18.87 -7.66 13.22
CA ILE A 232 -20.06 -8.44 12.93
C ILE A 232 -21.28 -7.65 13.42
N ASN A 233 -22.21 -7.34 12.52
CA ASN A 233 -23.40 -6.50 12.82
C ASN A 233 -23.06 -5.15 13.48
N GLY A 234 -21.95 -4.51 13.08
CA GLY A 234 -21.49 -3.24 13.63
C GLY A 234 -20.76 -3.34 14.98
N VAL A 235 -20.72 -4.51 15.59
CA VAL A 235 -19.97 -4.77 16.82
C VAL A 235 -18.56 -5.26 16.42
N GLN A 236 -17.54 -4.59 16.93
CA GLN A 236 -16.17 -5.04 16.73
C GLN A 236 -15.98 -6.38 17.44
N VAL A 237 -15.56 -7.38 16.70
CA VAL A 237 -15.12 -8.64 17.25
C VAL A 237 -13.63 -8.50 17.49
N ASP A 238 -13.27 -8.38 18.75
CA ASP A 238 -11.88 -8.58 19.13
C ASP A 238 -11.56 -10.03 18.78
N PRO A 239 -10.50 -10.30 17.99
CA PRO A 239 -10.07 -11.65 17.82
C PRO A 239 -9.59 -12.13 19.20
N LYS A 240 -10.52 -12.66 19.97
CA LYS A 240 -10.14 -13.56 21.06
C LYS A 240 -9.53 -14.74 20.33
N ILE A 241 -8.23 -14.79 20.30
CA ILE A 241 -7.50 -15.97 19.87
C ILE A 241 -7.85 -16.99 20.95
N ALA A 242 -8.84 -17.80 20.63
CA ALA A 242 -9.13 -19.00 21.40
C ALA A 242 -8.23 -20.11 20.92
#